data_6489c6879510a49b70d73dadf4dc4541
#
_entry.id   6489c6879510a49b70d73dadf4dc4541
#
_cell.length_a   1.000
_cell.length_b   1.000
_cell.length_c   1.000
_cell.angle_alpha   90.00
_cell.angle_beta   90.00
_cell.angle_gamma   90.00
#
_symmetry.space_group_name_H-M   'P 1'
#
loop_
_entity.id
_entity.type
_entity.pdbx_description
1 polymer ?
#
loop_
_entity_poly.entity_id
_entity_poly.type
_entity_poly.pdbx_seq_one_letter_code
_entity_poly.pdbx_strand_id
1 'polypeptide(L)'
;LKRLHANYYLNAGIKAQKANKLDDAEEAFKQVLADDEKNTNALYSLGTLSYNKAALVLKNAAPLANSDKAKYDAQKEIADKNFQNAKTYLERALPLLSADKPREKSMIDNIKKLLPQIEAQLK
;
A
#
# COMPACT_ATOMS: atom_id res chain seq x y z
N LEU A 1 15.87 -21.11 2.08
CA LEU A 1 16.36 -19.93 2.81
C LEU A 1 15.54 -18.68 2.48
N LYS A 2 15.33 -18.38 1.18
CA LYS A 2 14.53 -17.22 0.79
C LYS A 2 13.11 -17.31 1.32
N ARG A 3 12.50 -18.49 1.28
CA ARG A 3 11.15 -18.70 1.79
C ARG A 3 11.07 -18.42 3.29
N LEU A 4 12.08 -18.87 4.06
CA LEU A 4 12.11 -18.61 5.50
C LEU A 4 12.26 -17.12 5.82
N HIS A 5 13.12 -16.43 5.07
CA HIS A 5 13.28 -14.98 5.20
C HIS A 5 11.98 -14.25 4.86
N ALA A 6 11.34 -14.65 3.75
CA ALA A 6 10.08 -14.04 3.33
C ALA A 6 9.01 -14.21 4.41
N ASN A 7 8.89 -15.42 4.98
CA ASN A 7 7.91 -15.66 6.05
C ASN A 7 8.21 -14.84 7.31
N TYR A 8 9.49 -14.73 7.67
CA TYR A 8 9.89 -13.92 8.83
C TYR A 8 9.47 -12.46 8.64
N TYR A 9 9.81 -11.87 7.50
CA TYR A 9 9.50 -10.47 7.24
C TYR A 9 8.01 -10.24 7.00
N LEU A 10 7.31 -11.21 6.42
CA LEU A 10 5.87 -11.12 6.25
C LEU A 10 5.18 -11.03 7.62
N ASN A 11 5.57 -11.89 8.56
CA ASN A 11 5.02 -11.86 9.91
C ASN A 11 5.39 -10.57 10.64
N ALA A 12 6.64 -10.10 10.47
CA ALA A 12 7.07 -8.84 11.07
C ALA A 12 6.27 -7.66 10.54
N GLY A 13 6.00 -7.65 9.22
CA GLY A 13 5.20 -6.61 8.60
C GLY A 13 3.77 -6.60 9.11
N ILE A 14 3.14 -7.77 9.20
CA ILE A 14 1.78 -7.90 9.72
C ILE A 14 1.71 -7.41 11.17
N LYS A 15 2.67 -7.79 11.99
CA LYS A 15 2.73 -7.37 13.38
C LYS A 15 2.89 -5.85 13.49
N ALA A 16 3.79 -5.26 12.69
CA ALA A 16 3.99 -3.82 12.69
C ALA A 16 2.75 -3.08 12.22
N GLN A 17 2.07 -3.60 11.21
CA GLN A 17 0.84 -3.01 10.70
C GLN A 17 -0.26 -3.00 11.76
N LYS A 18 -0.42 -4.10 12.49
CA LYS A 18 -1.38 -4.18 13.59
C LYS A 18 -1.06 -3.22 14.72
N ALA A 19 0.23 -2.94 14.94
CA ALA A 19 0.68 -1.97 15.93
C ALA A 19 0.66 -0.53 15.39
N ASN A 20 0.17 -0.32 14.18
CA ASN A 20 0.12 0.97 13.49
C ASN A 20 1.51 1.59 13.25
N LYS A 21 2.53 0.74 13.15
CA LYS A 21 3.89 1.15 12.81
C LYS A 21 4.07 1.01 11.31
N LEU A 22 3.51 1.97 10.56
CA LEU A 22 3.40 1.86 9.11
C LEU A 22 4.75 1.83 8.39
N ASP A 23 5.72 2.62 8.84
CA ASP A 23 7.04 2.64 8.20
C ASP A 23 7.79 1.32 8.42
N ASP A 24 7.67 0.74 9.63
CA ASP A 24 8.27 -0.56 9.93
C ASP A 24 7.62 -1.66 9.10
N ALA A 25 6.29 -1.59 8.97
CA ALA A 25 5.55 -2.56 8.15
C ALA A 25 5.98 -2.47 6.69
N GLU A 26 6.09 -1.25 6.16
CA GLU A 26 6.52 -1.03 4.78
C GLU A 26 7.89 -1.64 4.53
N GLU A 27 8.84 -1.39 5.42
CA GLU A 27 10.19 -1.92 5.28
C GLU A 27 10.19 -3.45 5.30
N ALA A 28 9.45 -4.05 6.22
CA ALA A 28 9.37 -5.51 6.33
C ALA A 28 8.77 -6.13 5.05
N PHE A 29 7.67 -5.57 4.55
CA PHE A 29 7.06 -6.09 3.32
C PHE A 29 7.96 -5.92 2.11
N LYS A 30 8.74 -4.85 2.05
CA LYS A 30 9.74 -4.66 0.97
C LYS A 30 10.81 -5.74 1.04
N GLN A 31 11.21 -6.17 2.23
CA GLN A 31 12.15 -7.27 2.38
C GLN A 31 11.56 -8.59 1.84
N VAL A 32 10.26 -8.82 2.05
CA VAL A 32 9.59 -9.97 1.48
C VAL A 32 9.72 -9.96 -0.05
N LEU A 33 9.46 -8.80 -0.66
CA LEU A 33 9.52 -8.70 -2.13
C LEU A 33 10.94 -8.82 -2.66
N ALA A 34 11.96 -8.46 -1.86
CA ALA A 34 13.34 -8.64 -2.28
C ALA A 34 13.67 -10.13 -2.44
N ASP A 35 13.08 -10.99 -1.60
CA ASP A 35 13.28 -12.43 -1.64
C ASP A 35 12.28 -13.15 -2.53
N ASP A 36 11.07 -12.60 -2.67
CA ASP A 36 9.97 -13.22 -3.43
C ASP A 36 9.13 -12.10 -4.06
N GLU A 37 9.53 -11.65 -5.24
CA GLU A 37 8.92 -10.49 -5.92
C GLU A 37 7.45 -10.70 -6.31
N LYS A 38 6.98 -11.94 -6.32
CA LYS A 38 5.58 -12.27 -6.65
C LYS A 38 4.77 -12.66 -5.41
N ASN A 39 5.26 -12.34 -4.23
CA ASN A 39 4.52 -12.64 -3.00
C ASN A 39 3.27 -11.76 -2.93
N THR A 40 2.10 -12.37 -3.15
CA THR A 40 0.84 -11.65 -3.23
C THR A 40 0.45 -11.00 -1.92
N ASN A 41 0.76 -11.63 -0.78
CA ASN A 41 0.48 -11.05 0.52
C ASN A 41 1.25 -9.75 0.73
N ALA A 42 2.54 -9.74 0.36
CA ALA A 42 3.37 -8.54 0.48
C ALA A 42 2.93 -7.45 -0.50
N LEU A 43 2.65 -7.82 -1.75
CA LEU A 43 2.19 -6.86 -2.76
C LEU A 43 0.88 -6.21 -2.34
N TYR A 44 -0.10 -7.01 -1.93
CA TYR A 44 -1.39 -6.50 -1.50
C TYR A 44 -1.25 -5.63 -0.24
N SER A 45 -0.47 -6.09 0.73
CA SER A 45 -0.26 -5.34 1.98
C SER A 45 0.43 -4.00 1.72
N LEU A 46 1.47 -3.99 0.87
CA LEU A 46 2.14 -2.74 0.51
C LEU A 46 1.19 -1.79 -0.24
N GLY A 47 0.35 -2.34 -1.12
CA GLY A 47 -0.63 -1.54 -1.84
C GLY A 47 -1.62 -0.85 -0.92
N THR A 48 -2.24 -1.62 -0.02
CA THR A 48 -3.21 -1.06 0.93
C THR A 48 -2.54 -0.13 1.93
N LEU A 49 -1.33 -0.46 2.37
CA LEU A 49 -0.55 0.38 3.28
C LEU A 49 -0.22 1.73 2.65
N SER A 50 0.26 1.71 1.41
CA SER A 50 0.59 2.94 0.68
C SER A 50 -0.65 3.80 0.46
N TYR A 51 -1.80 3.17 0.15
CA TYR A 51 -3.06 3.88 0.03
C TYR A 51 -3.43 4.57 1.34
N ASN A 52 -3.33 3.85 2.45
CA ASN A 52 -3.67 4.40 3.77
C ASN A 52 -2.74 5.54 4.17
N LYS A 53 -1.44 5.43 3.87
CA LYS A 53 -0.48 6.51 4.12
C LYS A 53 -0.84 7.75 3.32
N ALA A 54 -1.16 7.57 2.04
CA ALA A 54 -1.55 8.69 1.17
C ALA A 54 -2.81 9.38 1.69
N ALA A 55 -3.83 8.60 2.05
CA ALA A 55 -5.08 9.13 2.56
C ALA A 55 -4.86 9.91 3.85
N LEU A 56 -4.00 9.41 4.74
CA LEU A 56 -3.68 10.07 5.99
C LEU A 56 -2.96 11.40 5.76
N VAL A 57 -2.01 11.43 4.83
CA VAL A 57 -1.29 12.66 4.47
C VAL A 57 -2.28 13.72 3.96
N LEU A 58 -3.21 13.34 3.08
CA LEU A 58 -4.21 14.27 2.56
C LEU A 58 -5.14 14.77 3.66
N LYS A 59 -5.58 13.88 4.53
CA LYS A 59 -6.45 14.25 5.66
C LYS A 59 -5.77 15.30 6.54
N ASN A 60 -4.49 15.07 6.86
CA ASN A 60 -3.74 16.00 7.71
C ASN A 60 -3.41 17.31 6.99
N ALA A 61 -3.33 17.28 5.66
CA ALA A 61 -3.02 18.48 4.87
C ALA A 61 -4.26 19.33 4.57
N ALA A 62 -5.46 18.77 4.66
CA ALA A 62 -6.69 19.48 4.28
C ALA A 62 -6.83 20.88 4.91
N PRO A 63 -6.54 21.09 6.21
CA PRO A 63 -6.63 22.44 6.79
C PRO A 63 -5.65 23.45 6.17
N LEU A 64 -4.60 23.00 5.51
CA LEU A 64 -3.59 23.86 4.89
C LEU A 64 -4.01 24.39 3.53
N ALA A 65 -5.02 23.81 2.91
CA ALA A 65 -5.41 24.14 1.54
C ALA A 65 -5.69 25.64 1.35
N ASN A 66 -6.29 26.28 2.33
CA ASN A 66 -6.62 27.71 2.27
C ASN A 66 -5.70 28.60 3.10
N SER A 67 -4.94 28.03 4.04
CA SER A 67 -4.09 28.80 4.95
C SER A 67 -2.63 28.84 4.55
N ASP A 68 -2.12 27.78 3.93
CA ASP A 68 -0.74 27.69 3.47
C ASP A 68 -0.65 26.76 2.25
N LYS A 69 -0.90 27.35 1.09
CA LYS A 69 -0.94 26.59 -0.17
C LYS A 69 0.37 25.88 -0.47
N ALA A 70 1.51 26.49 -0.17
CA ALA A 70 2.81 25.90 -0.44
C ALA A 70 3.00 24.60 0.36
N LYS A 71 2.62 24.62 1.65
CA LYS A 71 2.69 23.43 2.49
C LYS A 71 1.69 22.37 2.03
N TYR A 72 0.49 22.81 1.65
CA TYR A 72 -0.53 21.89 1.12
C TYR A 72 0.00 21.16 -0.12
N ASP A 73 0.55 21.91 -1.08
CA ASP A 73 1.05 21.35 -2.32
C ASP A 73 2.20 20.36 -2.06
N ALA A 74 3.08 20.66 -1.10
CA ALA A 74 4.17 19.77 -0.73
C ALA A 74 3.64 18.46 -0.13
N GLN A 75 2.63 18.53 0.73
CA GLN A 75 2.01 17.35 1.31
C GLN A 75 1.24 16.54 0.26
N LYS A 76 0.55 17.23 -0.64
CA LYS A 76 -0.17 16.56 -1.73
C LYS A 76 0.80 15.78 -2.62
N GLU A 77 1.98 16.32 -2.87
CA GLU A 77 3.00 15.62 -3.66
C GLU A 77 3.43 14.32 -2.96
N ILE A 78 3.61 14.34 -1.64
CA ILE A 78 3.93 13.15 -0.86
C ILE A 78 2.79 12.13 -0.96
N ALA A 79 1.55 12.58 -0.82
CA ALA A 79 0.38 11.72 -0.94
C ALA A 79 0.32 11.09 -2.35
N ASP A 80 0.56 11.88 -3.39
CA ASP A 80 0.52 11.37 -4.77
C ASP A 80 1.56 10.28 -5.00
N LYS A 81 2.76 10.42 -4.43
CA LYS A 81 3.78 9.37 -4.51
C LYS A 81 3.29 8.06 -3.85
N ASN A 82 2.66 8.18 -2.69
CA ASN A 82 2.11 7.01 -2.01
C ASN A 82 0.96 6.40 -2.79
N PHE A 83 0.08 7.21 -3.40
CA PHE A 83 -0.98 6.71 -4.27
C PHE A 83 -0.39 5.99 -5.49
N GLN A 84 0.66 6.53 -6.09
CA GLN A 84 1.31 5.89 -7.22
C GLN A 84 1.93 4.54 -6.81
N ASN A 85 2.56 4.48 -5.64
CA ASN A 85 3.10 3.23 -5.11
C ASN A 85 1.97 2.22 -4.88
N ALA A 86 0.87 2.66 -4.30
CA ALA A 86 -0.30 1.81 -4.07
C ALA A 86 -0.80 1.21 -5.39
N LYS A 87 -0.94 2.05 -6.40
CA LYS A 87 -1.38 1.60 -7.72
C LYS A 87 -0.45 0.54 -8.28
N THR A 88 0.86 0.79 -8.24
CA THR A 88 1.86 -0.14 -8.76
C THR A 88 1.78 -1.50 -8.06
N TYR A 89 1.76 -1.50 -6.73
CA TYR A 89 1.69 -2.76 -5.97
C TYR A 89 0.40 -3.53 -6.21
N LEU A 90 -0.74 -2.83 -6.22
CA LEU A 90 -2.03 -3.47 -6.43
C LEU A 90 -2.18 -4.03 -7.84
N GLU A 91 -1.69 -3.30 -8.84
CA GLU A 91 -1.70 -3.78 -10.22
C GLU A 91 -0.81 -5.01 -10.40
N ARG A 92 0.30 -5.07 -9.67
CA ARG A 92 1.18 -6.24 -9.71
C ARG A 92 0.54 -7.45 -9.03
N ALA A 93 -0.22 -7.22 -7.96
CA ALA A 93 -0.87 -8.30 -7.22
C ALA A 93 -2.04 -8.91 -7.98
N LEU A 94 -2.81 -8.09 -8.66
CA LEU A 94 -4.09 -8.50 -9.25
C LEU A 94 -4.00 -9.75 -10.16
N PRO A 95 -3.08 -9.82 -11.14
CA PRO A 95 -3.01 -11.00 -12.02
C PRO A 95 -2.50 -12.26 -11.33
N LEU A 96 -1.95 -12.14 -10.13
CA LEU A 96 -1.42 -13.28 -9.39
C LEU A 96 -2.47 -13.91 -8.46
N LEU A 97 -3.63 -13.28 -8.32
CA LEU A 97 -4.68 -13.71 -7.42
C LEU A 97 -5.74 -14.53 -8.16
N SER A 98 -6.31 -15.52 -7.45
CA SER A 98 -7.33 -16.40 -8.02
C SER A 98 -8.69 -16.14 -7.39
N ALA A 99 -9.72 -15.89 -8.23
CA ALA A 99 -11.08 -15.70 -7.78
C ALA A 99 -11.69 -16.98 -7.18
N ASP A 100 -11.08 -18.12 -7.44
CA ASP A 100 -11.55 -19.42 -6.92
C ASP A 100 -11.24 -19.61 -5.44
N LYS A 101 -10.32 -18.81 -4.89
CA LYS A 101 -9.94 -18.86 -3.49
C LYS A 101 -10.66 -17.71 -2.75
N PRO A 102 -11.50 -18.01 -1.73
CA PRO A 102 -12.32 -16.97 -1.09
C PRO A 102 -11.50 -15.77 -0.56
N ARG A 103 -10.34 -16.04 0.06
CA ARG A 103 -9.50 -14.97 0.58
C ARG A 103 -8.94 -14.10 -0.55
N GLU A 104 -8.48 -14.73 -1.63
CA GLU A 104 -7.93 -14.01 -2.77
C GLU A 104 -9.01 -13.27 -3.55
N LYS A 105 -10.23 -13.85 -3.62
CA LYS A 105 -11.34 -13.15 -4.23
C LYS A 105 -11.65 -11.85 -3.48
N SER A 106 -11.62 -11.88 -2.16
CA SER A 106 -11.81 -10.66 -1.35
C SER A 106 -10.74 -9.61 -1.66
N MET A 107 -9.49 -10.05 -1.84
CA MET A 107 -8.39 -9.16 -2.21
C MET A 107 -8.62 -8.56 -3.59
N ILE A 108 -9.04 -9.39 -4.57
CA ILE A 108 -9.36 -8.92 -5.92
C ILE A 108 -10.46 -7.86 -5.88
N ASP A 109 -11.54 -8.13 -5.15
CA ASP A 109 -12.66 -7.20 -5.04
C ASP A 109 -12.22 -5.87 -4.43
N ASN A 110 -11.37 -5.92 -3.41
CA ASN A 110 -10.85 -4.71 -2.76
C ASN A 110 -9.93 -3.93 -3.70
N ILE A 111 -9.07 -4.61 -4.45
CA ILE A 111 -8.19 -3.97 -5.43
C ILE A 111 -9.01 -3.25 -6.49
N LYS A 112 -10.04 -3.92 -7.02
CA LYS A 112 -10.91 -3.34 -8.04
C LYS A 112 -11.68 -2.13 -7.51
N LYS A 113 -11.93 -2.08 -6.21
CA LYS A 113 -12.55 -0.92 -5.57
C LYS A 113 -11.55 0.23 -5.39
N LEU A 114 -10.31 -0.08 -4.98
CA LEU A 114 -9.32 0.93 -4.67
C LEU A 114 -8.68 1.58 -5.90
N LEU A 115 -8.43 0.82 -6.96
CA LEU A 115 -7.73 1.35 -8.14
C LEU A 115 -8.43 2.57 -8.75
N PRO A 116 -9.75 2.56 -8.98
CA PRO A 116 -10.42 3.76 -9.51
C PRO A 116 -10.32 4.97 -8.57
N GLN A 117 -10.36 4.74 -7.26
CA GLN A 117 -10.23 5.80 -6.26
C GLN A 117 -8.83 6.40 -6.30
N ILE A 118 -7.81 5.55 -6.44
CA ILE A 118 -6.42 6.00 -6.55
C ILE A 118 -6.23 6.83 -7.83
N GLU A 119 -6.74 6.32 -8.96
CA GLU A 119 -6.63 7.03 -10.23
C GLU A 119 -7.31 8.40 -10.18
N ALA A 120 -8.46 8.50 -9.50
CA ALA A 120 -9.16 9.76 -9.32
C ALA A 120 -8.30 10.77 -8.54
N GLN A 121 -7.53 10.31 -7.55
CA GLN A 121 -6.64 11.17 -6.77
C GLN A 121 -5.43 11.65 -7.57
N LEU A 122 -4.98 10.85 -8.55
CA LEU A 122 -3.79 11.16 -9.34
C LEU A 122 -4.05 12.08 -10.53
N LYS A 123 -5.31 12.41 -10.79
CA LYS A 123 -5.68 13.31 -11.91
C LYS A 123 -5.40 14.78 -11.60
#